data_6ca383f7eea7052dada4e26d2b0ca11f
#
_entry.id   6ca383f7eea7052dada4e26d2b0ca11f
#
_cell.length_a   1.000
_cell.length_b   1.000
_cell.length_c   1.000
_cell.angle_alpha   90.00
_cell.angle_beta   90.00
_cell.angle_gamma   90.00
#
_symmetry.space_group_name_H-M   'P 1'
#
loop_
_entity.id
_entity.type
_entity.pdbx_description
1 polymer ?
#
loop_
_entity_poly.entity_id
_entity_poly.type
_entity_poly.pdbx_seq_one_letter_code
_entity_poly.pdbx_strand_id
1 'polypeptide(L)' 'MDKIAMLSEILKQNPADAFARYGLAMAYAADGRNDDALREYDETIEHNPDYVPAYQMSAQLLLKA' A
#
# COMPACT_ATOMS: atom_id res chain seq x y z
N MET A 1 -4.57 -3.59 -18.25
CA MET A 1 -4.80 -4.26 -16.97
C MET A 1 -4.83 -3.24 -15.85
N ASP A 2 -5.76 -3.39 -14.94
CA ASP A 2 -5.90 -2.54 -13.78
C ASP A 2 -4.67 -2.67 -12.87
N LYS A 3 -4.11 -1.53 -12.44
CA LYS A 3 -2.92 -1.51 -11.59
C LYS A 3 -3.16 -2.25 -10.27
N ILE A 4 -4.34 -2.09 -9.68
CA ILE A 4 -4.68 -2.78 -8.44
C ILE A 4 -4.64 -4.29 -8.65
N ALA A 5 -5.25 -4.78 -9.72
CA ALA A 5 -5.27 -6.20 -10.02
C ALA A 5 -3.87 -6.74 -10.28
N MET A 6 -3.05 -5.99 -11.01
CA MET A 6 -1.69 -6.39 -11.32
C MET A 6 -0.83 -6.52 -10.07
N LEU A 7 -0.89 -5.51 -9.20
CA LEU A 7 -0.11 -5.51 -7.97
C LEU A 7 -0.60 -6.57 -6.98
N SER A 8 -1.92 -6.80 -6.93
CA SER A 8 -2.48 -7.86 -6.10
C SER A 8 -1.97 -9.23 -6.53
N GLU A 9 -1.84 -9.43 -7.83
CA GLU A 9 -1.33 -10.69 -8.37
C GLU A 9 0.14 -10.91 -8.01
N ILE A 10 0.95 -9.83 -8.08
CA ILE A 10 2.34 -9.90 -7.66
C ILE A 10 2.45 -10.31 -6.19
N LEU A 11 1.60 -9.73 -5.35
CA LEU A 11 1.60 -10.02 -3.92
C LEU A 11 1.14 -11.45 -3.59
N LYS A 12 0.28 -12.02 -4.41
CA LYS A 12 -0.11 -13.43 -4.25
C LYS A 12 1.10 -14.33 -4.38
N GLN A 13 1.99 -14.04 -5.31
CA GLN A 13 3.17 -14.84 -5.58
C GLN A 13 4.32 -14.50 -4.65
N ASN A 14 4.37 -13.26 -4.17
CA ASN A 14 5.43 -12.80 -3.29
C ASN A 14 4.87 -11.88 -2.21
N PRO A 15 4.24 -12.45 -1.16
CA PRO A 15 3.59 -11.64 -0.12
C PRO A 15 4.53 -10.73 0.67
N ALA A 16 5.84 -11.01 0.62
CA ALA A 16 6.83 -10.22 1.36
C ALA A 16 7.35 -9.02 0.56
N ASP A 17 6.87 -8.81 -0.67
CA ASP A 17 7.34 -7.73 -1.51
C ASP A 17 6.77 -6.39 -1.00
N ALA A 18 7.60 -5.67 -0.23
CA ALA A 18 7.20 -4.39 0.36
C ALA A 18 6.90 -3.34 -0.70
N PHE A 19 7.68 -3.30 -1.76
CA PHE A 19 7.49 -2.31 -2.81
C PHE A 19 6.16 -2.52 -3.54
N ALA A 20 5.82 -3.77 -3.84
CA ALA A 20 4.55 -4.09 -4.49
C ALA A 20 3.36 -3.74 -3.59
N ARG A 21 3.46 -4.03 -2.28
CA ARG A 21 2.39 -3.71 -1.33
C ARG A 21 2.24 -2.20 -1.17
N TYR A 22 3.35 -1.49 -1.07
CA TYR A 22 3.34 -0.03 -1.03
C TYR A 22 2.68 0.54 -2.29
N GLY A 23 3.05 0.00 -3.46
CA GLY A 23 2.44 0.40 -4.73
C GLY A 23 0.95 0.13 -4.78
N LEU A 24 0.50 -0.99 -4.23
CA LEU A 24 -0.92 -1.32 -4.15
C LEU A 24 -1.66 -0.31 -3.27
N ALA A 25 -1.07 0.06 -2.13
CA ALA A 25 -1.66 1.08 -1.26
C ALA A 25 -1.83 2.40 -2.00
N MET A 26 -0.81 2.82 -2.74
CA MET A 26 -0.88 4.05 -3.52
C MET A 26 -1.96 3.98 -4.60
N ALA A 27 -2.12 2.84 -5.23
CA ALA A 27 -3.14 2.64 -6.25
C ALA A 27 -4.55 2.73 -5.65
N TYR A 28 -4.75 2.15 -4.47
CA TYR A 28 -6.02 2.28 -3.76
C TYR A 28 -6.30 3.75 -3.41
N ALA A 29 -5.30 4.45 -2.90
CA ALA A 29 -5.46 5.87 -2.54
C ALA A 29 -5.84 6.71 -3.77
N ALA A 30 -5.21 6.45 -4.90
CA ALA A 30 -5.51 7.16 -6.14
C ALA A 30 -6.94 6.88 -6.62
N ASP A 31 -7.47 5.72 -6.28
CA ASP A 31 -8.83 5.32 -6.66
C ASP A 31 -9.87 5.78 -5.62
N GLY A 32 -9.47 6.52 -4.61
CA GLY A 32 -10.37 6.99 -3.55
C GLY A 32 -10.69 5.94 -2.49
N ARG A 33 -10.05 4.79 -2.53
CA ARG A 33 -10.28 3.69 -1.59
C ARG A 33 -9.33 3.84 -0.41
N ASN A 34 -9.58 4.86 0.41
CA ASN A 34 -8.66 5.25 1.47
C ASN A 34 -8.50 4.21 2.57
N ASP A 35 -9.58 3.54 2.95
CA ASP A 35 -9.51 2.50 3.98
C ASP A 35 -8.64 1.32 3.52
N ASP A 36 -8.79 0.92 2.27
CA ASP A 36 -7.98 -0.15 1.70
C ASP A 36 -6.52 0.27 1.61
N ALA A 37 -6.28 1.54 1.23
CA ALA A 37 -4.92 2.06 1.15
C ALA A 37 -4.24 2.06 2.52
N LEU A 38 -4.93 2.52 3.54
CA LEU A 38 -4.38 2.55 4.90
C LEU A 38 -4.04 1.15 5.39
N ARG A 39 -4.89 0.18 5.09
CA ARG A 39 -4.62 -1.21 5.45
C ARG A 39 -3.35 -1.73 4.81
N GLU A 40 -3.16 -1.43 3.52
CA GLU A 40 -1.96 -1.89 2.82
C GLU A 40 -0.70 -1.18 3.30
N TYR A 41 -0.79 0.11 3.64
CA TYR A 41 0.34 0.82 4.24
C TYR A 41 0.69 0.20 5.60
N ASP A 42 -0.30 -0.08 6.42
CA ASP A 42 -0.08 -0.70 7.74
C ASP A 42 0.59 -2.06 7.59
N GLU A 43 0.15 -2.88 6.65
CA GLU A 43 0.75 -4.18 6.37
C GLU A 43 2.20 -4.02 5.90
N THR A 44 2.47 -3.01 5.08
CA THR A 44 3.83 -2.72 4.62
C THR A 44 4.73 -2.41 5.80
N ILE A 45 4.27 -1.57 6.71
CA ILE A 45 5.03 -1.16 7.90
C ILE A 45 5.24 -2.34 8.83
N GLU A 46 4.20 -3.15 9.03
CA GLU A 46 4.27 -4.29 9.94
C GLU A 46 5.33 -5.29 9.50
N HIS A 47 5.41 -5.56 8.20
CA HIS A 47 6.39 -6.50 7.66
C HIS A 47 7.76 -5.87 7.46
N ASN A 48 7.82 -4.55 7.32
CA ASN A 48 9.05 -3.81 7.04
C ASN A 48 9.06 -2.50 7.83
N PRO A 49 9.37 -2.56 9.15
CA PRO A 49 9.25 -1.37 10.02
C PRO A 49 10.14 -0.20 9.62
N ASP A 50 11.15 -0.43 8.80
CA ASP A 50 12.06 0.63 8.33
C ASP A 50 11.69 1.16 6.95
N TYR A 51 10.51 0.80 6.43
CA TYR A 51 10.07 1.28 5.12
C TYR A 51 9.46 2.68 5.28
N VAL A 52 10.34 3.68 5.27
CA VAL A 52 9.99 5.08 5.58
C VAL A 52 8.87 5.64 4.69
N PRO A 53 8.88 5.44 3.36
CA PRO A 53 7.82 6.00 2.51
C PRO A 53 6.40 5.60 2.91
N ALA A 54 6.24 4.39 3.47
CA ALA A 54 4.91 3.92 3.89
C ALA A 54 4.39 4.73 5.07
N TYR A 55 5.26 5.11 6.01
CA TYR A 55 4.87 5.98 7.12
C TYR A 55 4.43 7.35 6.62
N GLN A 56 5.21 7.92 5.70
CA GLN A 56 4.92 9.24 5.15
C GLN A 56 3.60 9.27 4.40
N MET A 57 3.37 8.29 3.55
CA MET A 57 2.15 8.25 2.75
C MET A 57 0.93 7.92 3.59
N SER A 58 1.08 7.06 4.59
CA SER A 58 0.01 6.74 5.52
C SER A 58 -0.41 7.99 6.31
N ALA A 59 0.57 8.73 6.81
CA ALA A 59 0.30 9.97 7.56
C ALA A 59 -0.40 11.00 6.69
N GLN A 60 0.06 11.19 5.45
CA GLN A 60 -0.57 12.13 4.53
C GLN A 60 -2.02 11.76 4.26
N LEU A 61 -2.29 10.47 4.08
CA LEU A 61 -3.63 10.00 3.80
C LEU A 61 -4.56 10.21 5.00
N LEU A 62 -4.06 9.98 6.22
CA LEU A 62 -4.84 10.21 7.43
C LEU A 62 -5.18 11.68 7.62
N LEU A 63 -4.24 12.58 7.29
CA LEU A 63 -4.48 14.01 7.38
C LEU A 63 -5.50 14.49 6.35
N LYS A 64 -5.56 13.81 5.21
CA LYS A 64 -6.44 14.17 4.12
C LYS A 64 -7.86 13.65 4.33
N ALA A 65 -8.00 12.55 5.01
CA ALA A 65 -9.31 11.86 5.19
C ALA A 65 -10.22 12.57 6.25
#